data_14320fa04e32c5a6c9056c07d5b0213c
#
_entry.id   14320fa04e32c5a6c9056c07d5b0213c
#
_cell.length_a   1.000
_cell.length_b   1.000
_cell.length_c   1.000
_cell.angle_alpha   90.00
_cell.angle_beta   90.00
_cell.angle_gamma   90.00
#
_symmetry.space_group_name_H-M   'P 1'
#
loop_
_entity.id
_entity.type
_entity.pdbx_description
1 polymer ?
#
loop_
_entity_poly.entity_id
_entity_poly.type
_entity_poly.pdbx_seq_one_letter_code
_entity_poly.pdbx_strand_id
1 'polypeptide(L)'
;MSSLPSLADRIRKAGFSCLRCGSCCRETEPGSNLVMVGQEEISDIMEYTGLSFGEIAEPYPDRILEGDLDYTFGWVLRRTGDRCRFLDESSCQIYPVRPWICRTYPFVLDENGLTIHPCEGTGQNVGSGDAEKIAQDICRRYAYEQEQDEKIRAIVRSGTIPAGRPVVIDAEGIKDYHG
;
A
#
# COMPACT_ATOMS: atom_id res chain seq x y z
N MET A 1 -15.42 12.53 9.98
CA MET A 1 -15.25 11.16 9.42
C MET A 1 -16.58 10.68 8.86
N SER A 2 -16.63 10.22 7.62
CA SER A 2 -17.82 9.63 7.02
C SER A 2 -18.20 8.35 7.77
N SER A 3 -19.49 8.15 8.04
CA SER A 3 -19.96 6.90 8.67
C SER A 3 -19.82 5.73 7.69
N LEU A 4 -19.66 4.50 8.21
CA LEU A 4 -19.56 3.28 7.41
C LEU A 4 -20.72 3.11 6.41
N PRO A 5 -22.01 3.33 6.78
CA PRO A 5 -23.10 3.30 5.81
C PRO A 5 -22.95 4.31 4.68
N SER A 6 -22.49 5.52 4.99
CA SER A 6 -22.25 6.57 4.00
C SER A 6 -21.11 6.21 3.03
N LEU A 7 -20.08 5.49 3.47
CA LEU A 7 -19.01 4.98 2.61
C LEU A 7 -19.55 3.88 1.68
N ALA A 8 -20.29 2.91 2.22
CA ALA A 8 -20.89 1.83 1.44
C ALA A 8 -21.84 2.38 0.36
N ASP A 9 -22.64 3.41 0.66
CA ASP A 9 -23.52 4.05 -0.31
C ASP A 9 -22.74 4.76 -1.43
N ARG A 10 -21.63 5.43 -1.11
CA ARG A 10 -20.76 6.05 -2.11
C ARG A 10 -20.10 5.01 -3.02
N ILE A 11 -19.63 3.90 -2.44
CA ILE A 11 -19.03 2.78 -3.19
C ILE A 11 -20.08 2.15 -4.10
N ARG A 12 -21.29 1.90 -3.60
CA ARG A 12 -22.39 1.34 -4.38
C ARG A 12 -22.77 2.25 -5.54
N LYS A 13 -22.82 3.57 -5.31
CA LYS A 13 -23.11 4.55 -6.34
C LYS A 13 -22.01 4.64 -7.41
N ALA A 14 -20.75 4.53 -7.00
CA ALA A 14 -19.62 4.48 -7.92
C ALA A 14 -19.64 3.21 -8.76
N GLY A 15 -20.05 2.10 -8.16
CA GLY A 15 -19.98 0.77 -8.73
C GLY A 15 -18.53 0.31 -8.94
N PHE A 16 -18.20 -0.92 -8.58
CA PHE A 16 -16.85 -1.43 -8.83
C PHE A 16 -16.81 -2.96 -8.87
N SER A 17 -16.16 -3.47 -9.89
CA SER A 17 -15.75 -4.88 -9.95
C SER A 17 -14.36 -4.96 -10.56
N CYS A 18 -13.43 -5.62 -9.87
CA CYS A 18 -12.07 -5.78 -10.37
C CYS A 18 -12.05 -6.65 -11.64
N LEU A 19 -11.66 -6.04 -12.76
CA LEU A 19 -11.55 -6.72 -14.06
C LEU A 19 -10.26 -7.54 -14.19
N ARG A 20 -9.37 -7.50 -13.19
CA ARG A 20 -8.04 -8.13 -13.20
C ARG A 20 -7.21 -7.73 -14.43
N CYS A 21 -7.36 -6.49 -14.90
CA CYS A 21 -6.64 -6.00 -16.09
C CYS A 21 -5.16 -5.71 -15.83
N GLY A 22 -4.73 -5.64 -14.56
CA GLY A 22 -3.34 -5.37 -14.18
C GLY A 22 -2.90 -3.91 -14.32
N SER A 23 -3.78 -2.99 -14.74
CA SER A 23 -3.42 -1.56 -14.93
C SER A 23 -2.91 -0.91 -13.65
N CYS A 24 -3.51 -1.20 -12.48
CA CYS A 24 -3.05 -0.70 -11.18
C CYS A 24 -1.70 -1.29 -10.72
N CYS A 25 -1.22 -2.35 -11.37
CA CYS A 25 0.06 -2.99 -11.10
C CYS A 25 1.19 -2.50 -12.02
N ARG A 26 0.90 -1.57 -12.92
CA ARG A 26 1.83 -1.00 -13.90
C ARG A 26 2.06 0.47 -13.61
N GLU A 27 3.24 0.91 -13.94
CA GLU A 27 3.61 2.31 -13.94
C GLU A 27 2.90 3.04 -15.10
N THR A 28 2.28 4.16 -14.81
CA THR A 28 1.66 5.02 -15.81
C THR A 28 2.53 6.23 -16.12
N GLU A 29 3.30 6.66 -15.10
CA GLU A 29 4.33 7.69 -15.17
C GLU A 29 5.50 7.22 -14.30
N PRO A 30 6.76 7.62 -14.58
CA PRO A 30 7.92 7.23 -13.78
C PRO A 30 7.69 7.43 -12.28
N GLY A 31 7.82 6.35 -11.48
CA GLY A 31 7.60 6.36 -10.02
C GLY A 31 6.13 6.29 -9.58
N SER A 32 5.17 6.19 -10.50
CA SER A 32 3.75 6.05 -10.14
C SER A 32 3.38 4.61 -9.72
N ASN A 33 2.23 4.47 -9.06
CA ASN A 33 1.65 3.18 -8.65
C ASN A 33 2.59 2.30 -7.80
N LEU A 34 3.46 2.94 -6.98
CA LEU A 34 4.23 2.24 -5.96
C LEU A 34 3.27 1.68 -4.90
N VAL A 35 3.46 0.41 -4.56
CA VAL A 35 2.64 -0.28 -3.57
C VAL A 35 3.39 -0.28 -2.25
N MET A 36 3.04 0.66 -1.36
CA MET A 36 3.54 0.68 0.02
C MET A 36 3.05 -0.56 0.76
N VAL A 37 3.93 -1.17 1.54
CA VAL A 37 3.67 -2.38 2.31
C VAL A 37 4.27 -2.31 3.70
N GLY A 38 3.52 -2.77 4.70
CA GLY A 38 4.00 -2.95 6.06
C GLY A 38 4.60 -4.33 6.30
N GLN A 39 5.27 -4.50 7.45
CA GLN A 39 5.92 -5.75 7.81
C GLN A 39 4.96 -6.94 7.89
N GLU A 40 3.74 -6.74 8.41
CA GLU A 40 2.73 -7.79 8.48
C GLU A 40 2.32 -8.26 7.09
N GLU A 41 2.10 -7.33 6.16
CA GLU A 41 1.74 -7.64 4.78
C GLU A 41 2.87 -8.37 4.04
N ILE A 42 4.13 -7.96 4.28
CA ILE A 42 5.30 -8.65 3.73
C ILE A 42 5.38 -10.07 4.30
N SER A 43 5.14 -10.25 5.61
CA SER A 43 5.14 -11.57 6.26
C SER A 43 4.08 -12.50 5.68
N ASP A 44 2.85 -12.00 5.44
CA ASP A 44 1.78 -12.76 4.78
C ASP A 44 2.19 -13.20 3.37
N ILE A 45 2.87 -12.33 2.63
CA ILE A 45 3.35 -12.64 1.28
C ILE A 45 4.49 -13.66 1.33
N MET A 46 5.43 -13.54 2.31
CA MET A 46 6.50 -14.51 2.53
C MET A 46 5.92 -15.90 2.82
N GLU A 47 4.93 -16.00 3.71
CA GLU A 47 4.28 -17.27 4.04
C GLU A 47 3.58 -17.89 2.81
N TYR A 48 2.89 -17.06 2.03
CA TYR A 48 2.15 -17.53 0.85
C TYR A 48 3.06 -17.97 -0.31
N THR A 49 4.19 -17.27 -0.51
CA THR A 49 5.05 -17.45 -1.69
C THR A 49 6.32 -18.25 -1.42
N GLY A 50 6.78 -18.31 -0.17
CA GLY A 50 8.08 -18.84 0.20
C GLY A 50 9.27 -17.95 -0.17
N LEU A 51 9.02 -16.73 -0.65
CA LEU A 51 10.07 -15.76 -1.01
C LEU A 51 10.63 -15.07 0.24
N SER A 52 11.88 -14.63 0.16
CA SER A 52 12.51 -13.82 1.19
C SER A 52 12.00 -12.37 1.17
N PHE A 53 12.19 -11.65 2.28
CA PHE A 53 11.85 -10.23 2.39
C PHE A 53 12.39 -9.40 1.22
N GLY A 54 13.70 -9.49 0.95
CA GLY A 54 14.35 -8.72 -0.11
C GLY A 54 13.94 -9.11 -1.54
N GLU A 55 13.28 -10.27 -1.72
CA GLU A 55 12.67 -10.63 -3.00
C GLU A 55 11.27 -10.05 -3.16
N ILE A 56 10.60 -9.68 -2.07
CA ILE A 56 9.24 -9.14 -2.05
C ILE A 56 9.23 -7.63 -2.05
N ALA A 57 10.04 -7.02 -1.18
CA ALA A 57 10.01 -5.59 -0.92
C ALA A 57 11.41 -4.96 -1.08
N GLU A 58 11.39 -3.67 -1.30
CA GLU A 58 12.56 -2.80 -1.34
C GLU A 58 12.24 -1.47 -0.66
N PRO A 59 13.26 -0.71 -0.21
CA PRO A 59 13.04 0.59 0.39
C PRO A 59 12.26 1.53 -0.54
N TYR A 60 11.42 2.40 0.04
CA TYR A 60 10.79 3.46 -0.75
C TYR A 60 11.86 4.31 -1.43
N PRO A 61 11.72 4.63 -2.73
CA PRO A 61 12.83 5.20 -3.52
C PRO A 61 13.23 6.61 -3.14
N ASP A 62 12.29 7.43 -2.62
CA ASP A 62 12.61 8.80 -2.24
C ASP A 62 13.34 8.82 -0.90
N ARG A 63 14.58 9.30 -0.94
CA ARG A 63 15.46 9.40 0.23
C ARG A 63 15.52 10.83 0.73
N ILE A 64 15.58 10.98 2.03
CA ILE A 64 15.78 12.25 2.71
C ILE A 64 17.24 12.33 3.13
N LEU A 65 17.91 13.37 2.65
CA LEU A 65 19.33 13.65 2.93
C LEU A 65 19.40 14.96 3.72
N GLU A 66 19.70 14.87 5.03
CA GLU A 66 19.82 16.02 5.93
C GLU A 66 21.13 15.93 6.71
N GLY A 67 22.15 16.74 6.32
CA GLY A 67 23.48 16.64 6.89
C GLY A 67 24.07 15.24 6.67
N ASP A 68 24.40 14.54 7.77
CA ASP A 68 24.93 13.17 7.74
C ASP A 68 23.81 12.12 7.81
N LEU A 69 22.52 12.51 7.85
CA LEU A 69 21.38 11.61 7.86
C LEU A 69 20.99 11.25 6.44
N ASP A 70 20.69 9.97 6.25
CA ASP A 70 20.30 9.38 4.98
C ASP A 70 19.25 8.31 5.24
N TYR A 71 17.99 8.61 4.99
CA TYR A 71 16.90 7.70 5.32
C TYR A 71 15.73 7.79 4.34
N THR A 72 14.92 6.74 4.35
CA THR A 72 13.61 6.71 3.68
C THR A 72 12.56 6.14 4.62
N PHE A 73 11.28 6.28 4.23
CA PHE A 73 10.16 5.77 5.01
C PHE A 73 9.51 4.57 4.34
N GLY A 74 9.55 3.43 5.06
CA GLY A 74 8.81 2.23 4.70
C GLY A 74 9.34 1.49 3.47
N TRP A 75 8.54 0.55 3.04
CA TRP A 75 8.85 -0.43 2.01
C TRP A 75 7.81 -0.40 0.90
N VAL A 76 8.24 -0.74 -0.32
CA VAL A 76 7.36 -0.93 -1.47
C VAL A 76 7.53 -2.33 -2.03
N LEU A 77 6.48 -2.88 -2.63
CA LEU A 77 6.62 -4.11 -3.41
C LEU A 77 7.61 -3.91 -4.54
N ARG A 78 8.52 -4.87 -4.68
CA ARG A 78 9.49 -4.86 -5.80
C ARG A 78 8.80 -4.79 -7.15
N ARG A 79 9.52 -4.19 -8.08
CA ARG A 79 9.15 -4.11 -9.48
C ARG A 79 10.09 -4.89 -10.37
N THR A 80 9.57 -5.28 -11.52
CA THR A 80 10.35 -5.78 -12.66
C THR A 80 10.06 -4.86 -13.83
N GLY A 81 10.97 -3.94 -14.10
CA GLY A 81 10.75 -2.84 -15.04
C GLY A 81 9.63 -1.92 -14.55
N ASP A 82 8.63 -1.70 -15.37
CA ASP A 82 7.49 -0.80 -15.13
C ASP A 82 6.31 -1.43 -14.36
N ARG A 83 6.47 -2.65 -13.85
CA ARG A 83 5.36 -3.40 -13.26
C ARG A 83 5.71 -4.05 -11.92
N CYS A 84 4.68 -4.26 -11.11
CA CYS A 84 4.77 -5.08 -9.90
C CYS A 84 5.34 -6.47 -10.25
N ARG A 85 6.30 -6.95 -9.46
CA ARG A 85 6.91 -8.28 -9.69
C ARG A 85 5.90 -9.44 -9.67
N PHE A 86 4.78 -9.26 -8.97
CA PHE A 86 3.73 -10.27 -8.85
C PHE A 86 2.67 -10.19 -9.94
N LEU A 87 2.84 -9.30 -10.91
CA LEU A 87 1.97 -9.25 -12.09
C LEU A 87 2.49 -10.22 -13.15
N ASP A 88 1.73 -11.29 -13.41
CA ASP A 88 1.96 -12.23 -14.50
C ASP A 88 0.90 -12.02 -15.59
N GLU A 89 1.33 -11.55 -16.75
CA GLU A 89 0.44 -11.07 -17.83
C GLU A 89 -0.56 -10.02 -17.35
N SER A 90 -1.75 -10.42 -16.90
CA SER A 90 -2.80 -9.59 -16.30
C SER A 90 -3.26 -10.10 -14.93
N SER A 91 -2.64 -11.16 -14.41
CA SER A 91 -3.05 -11.82 -13.17
C SER A 91 -2.08 -11.52 -12.03
N CYS A 92 -2.62 -11.21 -10.85
CA CYS A 92 -1.83 -11.03 -9.64
C CYS A 92 -1.55 -12.38 -8.99
N GLN A 93 -0.27 -12.79 -8.92
CA GLN A 93 0.15 -14.07 -8.33
C GLN A 93 -0.12 -14.16 -6.83
N ILE A 94 -0.15 -13.01 -6.14
CA ILE A 94 -0.44 -12.92 -4.70
C ILE A 94 -1.88 -12.41 -4.41
N TYR A 95 -2.83 -12.63 -5.33
CA TYR A 95 -4.19 -12.09 -5.21
C TYR A 95 -4.88 -12.38 -3.87
N PRO A 96 -4.76 -13.56 -3.24
CA PRO A 96 -5.35 -13.85 -1.93
C PRO A 96 -4.75 -13.04 -0.78
N VAL A 97 -3.44 -12.76 -0.84
CA VAL A 97 -2.64 -12.09 0.20
C VAL A 97 -2.15 -10.71 -0.23
N ARG A 98 -2.79 -10.12 -1.24
CA ARG A 98 -2.40 -8.79 -1.74
C ARG A 98 -2.53 -7.73 -0.65
N PRO A 99 -1.63 -6.73 -0.63
CA PRO A 99 -1.65 -5.63 0.34
C PRO A 99 -2.98 -4.87 0.39
N TRP A 100 -3.25 -4.20 1.51
CA TRP A 100 -4.46 -3.40 1.72
C TRP A 100 -4.71 -2.39 0.62
N ILE A 101 -3.66 -1.69 0.17
CA ILE A 101 -3.76 -0.73 -0.92
C ILE A 101 -4.26 -1.39 -2.22
N CYS A 102 -3.82 -2.62 -2.51
CA CYS A 102 -4.26 -3.37 -3.68
C CYS A 102 -5.68 -3.93 -3.53
N ARG A 103 -6.11 -4.26 -2.29
CA ARG A 103 -7.46 -4.78 -1.99
C ARG A 103 -8.52 -3.71 -2.13
N THR A 104 -8.18 -2.49 -1.71
CA THR A 104 -9.11 -1.36 -1.65
C THR A 104 -9.10 -0.48 -2.89
N TYR A 105 -8.12 -0.64 -3.79
CA TYR A 105 -8.12 0.11 -5.05
C TYR A 105 -9.40 -0.14 -5.85
N PRO A 106 -10.05 0.88 -6.40
CA PRO A 106 -9.59 2.26 -6.61
C PRO A 106 -9.96 3.24 -5.48
N PHE A 107 -10.39 2.78 -4.33
CA PHE A 107 -10.87 3.61 -3.24
C PHE A 107 -9.76 3.93 -2.24
N VAL A 108 -9.64 5.20 -1.89
CA VAL A 108 -8.73 5.70 -0.85
C VAL A 108 -9.52 6.55 0.13
N LEU A 109 -9.33 6.31 1.42
CA LEU A 109 -9.89 7.12 2.51
C LEU A 109 -8.75 7.88 3.17
N ASP A 110 -8.90 9.20 3.25
CA ASP A 110 -8.00 10.09 3.95
C ASP A 110 -8.79 11.04 4.90
N GLU A 111 -8.12 12.02 5.47
CA GLU A 111 -8.73 13.04 6.33
C GLU A 111 -9.80 13.88 5.61
N ASN A 112 -9.72 14.03 4.31
CA ASN A 112 -10.65 14.77 3.46
C ASN A 112 -11.84 13.91 3.01
N GLY A 113 -11.77 12.58 3.23
CA GLY A 113 -12.82 11.62 2.93
C GLY A 113 -12.46 10.60 1.85
N LEU A 114 -13.48 10.00 1.24
CA LEU A 114 -13.29 8.96 0.22
C LEU A 114 -12.93 9.58 -1.13
N THR A 115 -11.82 9.15 -1.71
CA THR A 115 -11.42 9.43 -3.09
C THR A 115 -11.54 8.16 -3.93
N ILE A 116 -11.90 8.29 -5.21
CA ILE A 116 -12.02 7.19 -6.16
C ILE A 116 -11.07 7.48 -7.32
N HIS A 117 -10.04 6.65 -7.44
CA HIS A 117 -9.08 6.78 -8.54
C HIS A 117 -9.64 6.21 -9.86
N PRO A 118 -9.15 6.70 -11.01
CA PRO A 118 -9.55 6.15 -12.30
C PRO A 118 -9.28 4.63 -12.38
N CYS A 119 -10.31 3.87 -12.74
CA CYS A 119 -10.22 2.42 -12.90
C CYS A 119 -11.30 1.94 -13.88
N GLU A 120 -10.94 1.11 -14.83
CA GLU A 120 -11.89 0.54 -15.80
C GLU A 120 -12.97 -0.34 -15.16
N GLY A 121 -12.72 -0.83 -13.94
CA GLY A 121 -13.68 -1.60 -13.16
C GLY A 121 -14.75 -0.77 -12.47
N THR A 122 -14.70 0.58 -12.53
CA THR A 122 -15.75 1.45 -12.00
C THR A 122 -16.97 1.47 -12.91
N GLY A 123 -18.14 1.84 -12.36
CA GLY A 123 -19.41 1.85 -13.10
C GLY A 123 -20.07 0.47 -13.22
N GLN A 124 -19.49 -0.58 -12.63
CA GLN A 124 -20.08 -1.93 -12.60
C GLN A 124 -21.10 -2.04 -11.46
N ASN A 125 -22.11 -2.89 -11.64
CA ASN A 125 -23.05 -3.17 -10.57
C ASN A 125 -22.36 -3.86 -9.39
N VAL A 126 -22.50 -3.28 -8.20
CA VAL A 126 -21.98 -3.84 -6.95
C VAL A 126 -23.13 -4.26 -6.05
N GLY A 127 -23.11 -5.50 -5.59
CA GLY A 127 -24.04 -5.97 -4.57
C GLY A 127 -23.91 -5.19 -3.25
N SER A 128 -25.00 -5.09 -2.49
CA SER A 128 -24.96 -4.37 -1.21
C SER A 128 -23.91 -4.93 -0.24
N GLY A 129 -23.81 -6.25 -0.14
CA GLY A 129 -22.82 -6.91 0.72
C GLY A 129 -21.38 -6.67 0.27
N ASP A 130 -21.12 -6.56 -1.03
CA ASP A 130 -19.78 -6.29 -1.56
C ASP A 130 -19.36 -4.84 -1.28
N ALA A 131 -20.26 -3.87 -1.45
CA ALA A 131 -19.99 -2.47 -1.11
C ALA A 131 -19.70 -2.26 0.38
N GLU A 132 -20.43 -2.96 1.25
CA GLU A 132 -20.21 -2.93 2.70
C GLU A 132 -18.86 -3.56 3.07
N LYS A 133 -18.47 -4.68 2.45
CA LYS A 133 -17.17 -5.31 2.65
C LYS A 133 -16.02 -4.40 2.21
N ILE A 134 -16.13 -3.79 1.02
CA ILE A 134 -15.14 -2.82 0.55
C ILE A 134 -15.03 -1.64 1.52
N ALA A 135 -16.15 -1.10 2.00
CA ALA A 135 -16.15 -0.01 2.98
C ALA A 135 -15.45 -0.40 4.29
N GLN A 136 -15.68 -1.63 4.79
CA GLN A 136 -14.98 -2.16 5.95
C GLN A 136 -13.48 -2.28 5.72
N ASP A 137 -13.06 -2.82 4.59
CA ASP A 137 -11.65 -2.98 4.24
C ASP A 137 -10.94 -1.62 4.11
N ILE A 138 -11.61 -0.60 3.54
CA ILE A 138 -11.10 0.76 3.48
C ILE A 138 -10.92 1.36 4.89
N CYS A 139 -11.89 1.19 5.78
CA CYS A 139 -11.79 1.67 7.15
C CYS A 139 -10.65 0.98 7.92
N ARG A 140 -10.47 -0.33 7.73
CA ARG A 140 -9.36 -1.09 8.34
C ARG A 140 -8.01 -0.61 7.82
N ARG A 141 -7.89 -0.44 6.50
CA ARG A 141 -6.70 0.13 5.88
C ARG A 141 -6.37 1.49 6.47
N TYR A 142 -7.33 2.41 6.53
CA TYR A 142 -7.12 3.74 7.08
C TYR A 142 -6.64 3.70 8.53
N ALA A 143 -7.27 2.89 9.38
CA ALA A 143 -6.84 2.73 10.77
C ALA A 143 -5.42 2.17 10.89
N TYR A 144 -5.09 1.17 10.07
CA TYR A 144 -3.76 0.58 10.01
C TYR A 144 -2.71 1.63 9.60
N GLU A 145 -2.95 2.37 8.52
CA GLU A 145 -2.04 3.41 8.03
C GLU A 145 -1.82 4.52 9.08
N GLN A 146 -2.86 4.94 9.81
CA GLN A 146 -2.73 5.91 10.90
C GLN A 146 -1.86 5.38 12.05
N GLU A 147 -2.02 4.12 12.42
CA GLU A 147 -1.21 3.49 13.46
C GLU A 147 0.27 3.40 13.04
N GLN A 148 0.54 3.02 11.78
CA GLN A 148 1.91 2.98 11.24
C GLN A 148 2.54 4.39 11.26
N ASP A 149 1.82 5.39 10.82
CA ASP A 149 2.25 6.80 10.81
C ASP A 149 2.60 7.31 12.21
N GLU A 150 1.79 7.01 13.21
CA GLU A 150 2.06 7.42 14.60
C GLU A 150 3.35 6.79 15.13
N LYS A 151 3.58 5.50 14.87
CA LYS A 151 4.79 4.79 15.26
C LYS A 151 6.03 5.39 14.59
N ILE A 152 5.98 5.63 13.27
CA ILE A 152 7.07 6.25 12.51
C ILE A 152 7.38 7.65 13.06
N ARG A 153 6.36 8.47 13.30
CA ARG A 153 6.54 9.82 13.88
C ARG A 153 7.17 9.77 15.28
N ALA A 154 6.85 8.76 16.09
CA ALA A 154 7.47 8.58 17.41
C ALA A 154 8.96 8.26 17.28
N ILE A 155 9.37 7.42 16.33
CA ILE A 155 10.78 7.09 16.06
C ILE A 155 11.53 8.34 15.61
N VAL A 156 10.99 9.09 14.65
CA VAL A 156 11.62 10.34 14.17
C VAL A 156 11.79 11.35 15.28
N ARG A 157 10.78 11.55 16.14
CA ARG A 157 10.86 12.48 17.28
C ARG A 157 11.88 12.05 18.33
N SER A 158 12.22 10.78 18.43
CA SER A 158 13.24 10.30 19.37
C SER A 158 14.65 10.79 19.01
N GLY A 159 14.86 11.22 17.76
CA GLY A 159 16.15 11.74 17.27
C GLY A 159 17.26 10.70 17.19
N THR A 160 16.93 9.41 17.18
CA THR A 160 17.89 8.30 17.18
C THR A 160 18.28 7.77 15.81
N ILE A 161 17.99 8.53 14.74
CA ILE A 161 18.32 8.12 13.37
C ILE A 161 19.84 8.06 13.21
N PRO A 162 20.43 6.91 12.82
CA PRO A 162 21.88 6.77 12.65
C PRO A 162 22.41 7.68 11.54
N ALA A 163 23.51 8.36 11.81
CA ALA A 163 24.24 9.12 10.80
C ALA A 163 25.25 8.25 10.02
N GLY A 164 25.61 8.67 8.83
CA GLY A 164 26.70 8.09 8.03
C GLY A 164 26.37 6.78 7.32
N ARG A 165 25.11 6.32 7.37
CA ARG A 165 24.64 5.17 6.62
C ARG A 165 23.16 5.30 6.23
N PRO A 166 22.75 4.77 5.07
CA PRO A 166 21.35 4.78 4.69
C PRO A 166 20.52 3.80 5.54
N VAL A 167 19.34 4.23 5.96
CA VAL A 167 18.39 3.42 6.74
C VAL A 167 16.97 3.55 6.22
N VAL A 168 16.14 2.56 6.54
CA VAL A 168 14.69 2.62 6.37
C VAL A 168 14.03 2.76 7.73
N ILE A 169 13.12 3.71 7.85
CA ILE A 169 12.30 3.91 9.04
C ILE A 169 10.91 3.38 8.76
N ASP A 170 10.50 2.33 9.44
CA ASP A 170 9.16 1.77 9.40
C ASP A 170 8.52 1.77 10.80
N ALA A 171 7.31 1.27 10.92
CA ALA A 171 6.58 1.25 12.19
C ALA A 171 7.17 0.30 13.25
N GLU A 172 8.08 -0.61 12.87
CA GLU A 172 8.78 -1.50 13.79
C GLU A 172 10.15 -0.95 14.23
N GLY A 173 10.63 0.12 13.60
CA GLY A 173 11.89 0.76 13.96
C GLY A 173 12.75 1.18 12.78
N ILE A 174 14.06 1.24 13.04
CA ILE A 174 15.07 1.62 12.06
C ILE A 174 15.72 0.34 11.55
N LYS A 175 15.70 0.14 10.26
CA LYS A 175 16.25 -1.02 9.56
C LYS A 175 17.41 -0.60 8.67
N ASP A 176 18.29 -1.53 8.35
CA ASP A 176 19.32 -1.29 7.34
C ASP A 176 18.70 -1.17 5.96
N TYR A 177 19.21 -0.27 5.12
CA TYR A 177 18.68 0.01 3.77
C TYR A 177 18.73 -1.21 2.84
N HIS A 178 19.64 -2.14 3.09
CA HIS A 178 19.84 -3.31 2.23
C HIS A 178 19.17 -4.59 2.77
N GLY A 179 18.39 -4.48 3.87
CA GLY A 179 17.62 -5.59 4.46
C GLY A 179 18.44 -6.53 5.31
#